data_91097e6a4f20935f0dd9c9936f6d0661
#
_entry.id   91097e6a4f20935f0dd9c9936f6d0661
#
_cell.length_a   1.000
_cell.length_b   1.000
_cell.length_c   1.000
_cell.angle_alpha   90.00
_cell.angle_beta   90.00
_cell.angle_gamma   90.00
#
_symmetry.space_group_name_H-M   'P 1'
#
loop_
_entity.id
_entity.type
_entity.pdbx_description
1 polymer ?
#
loop_
_entity_poly.entity_id
_entity_poly.type
_entity_poly.pdbx_seq_one_letter_code
_entity_poly.pdbx_strand_id
1 'polypeptide(L)'
;MPFWFNRTTDPGRATALLGPLEWRTLEALWAREQPASVRDLINAFPEIAYTTLMTTLDRLHRKGVLARDKQGRAFMYRPNFTRSEFDAARAASAVRAAVESGGSLTPLVSCLVDAVGDRDRDLLDELEALVAARQAELKSKRP
;
A
#
# COMPACT_ATOMS: atom_id res chain seq x y z
N MET A 1 -9.95 -0.49 12.66
CA MET A 1 -9.80 -1.22 11.38
C MET A 1 -11.10 -1.93 11.03
N PRO A 2 -11.52 -1.89 9.77
CA PRO A 2 -12.64 -2.71 9.34
C PRO A 2 -12.32 -4.20 9.57
N PHE A 3 -13.28 -4.98 10.08
CA PHE A 3 -13.11 -6.40 10.41
C PHE A 3 -12.75 -7.29 9.19
N TRP A 4 -12.98 -6.78 7.97
CA TRP A 4 -12.66 -7.48 6.73
C TRP A 4 -11.19 -7.37 6.30
N PHE A 5 -10.38 -6.74 7.14
CA PHE A 5 -8.97 -6.51 6.88
C PHE A 5 -8.14 -7.76 7.21
N ASN A 6 -7.74 -8.51 6.21
CA ASN A 6 -6.88 -9.68 6.40
C ASN A 6 -5.39 -9.30 6.32
N ARG A 7 -4.68 -9.44 7.42
CA ARG A 7 -3.26 -9.07 7.55
C ARG A 7 -2.27 -10.14 7.08
N THR A 8 -2.73 -11.20 6.43
CA THR A 8 -1.84 -12.32 6.07
C THR A 8 -0.90 -12.03 4.90
N THR A 9 -1.09 -10.94 4.19
CA THR A 9 -0.26 -10.57 3.04
C THR A 9 0.63 -9.39 3.39
N ASP A 10 1.92 -9.50 3.11
CA ASP A 10 2.86 -8.40 3.26
C ASP A 10 2.55 -7.29 2.23
N PRO A 11 2.18 -6.07 2.67
CA PRO A 11 1.91 -4.97 1.76
C PRO A 11 3.08 -4.63 0.84
N GLY A 12 4.31 -4.75 1.34
CA GLY A 12 5.51 -4.45 0.57
C GLY A 12 5.69 -5.36 -0.65
N ARG A 13 5.29 -6.61 -0.54
CA ARG A 13 5.27 -7.56 -1.67
C ARG A 13 4.14 -7.26 -2.65
N ALA A 14 3.00 -6.87 -2.13
CA ALA A 14 1.82 -6.59 -2.93
C ALA A 14 1.94 -5.31 -3.76
N THR A 15 2.75 -4.34 -3.30
CA THR A 15 2.93 -3.05 -3.99
C THR A 15 3.89 -3.12 -5.17
N ALA A 16 4.66 -4.19 -5.31
CA ALA A 16 5.62 -4.34 -6.40
C ALA A 16 4.87 -4.51 -7.74
N LEU A 17 4.97 -3.51 -8.60
CA LEU A 17 4.57 -3.58 -10.01
C LEU A 17 3.06 -3.71 -10.28
N LEU A 18 2.28 -2.70 -9.87
CA LEU A 18 0.93 -2.53 -10.38
C LEU A 18 0.96 -1.81 -11.73
N GLY A 19 0.30 -2.39 -12.72
CA GLY A 19 0.07 -1.73 -14.00
C GLY A 19 -0.94 -0.57 -13.88
N PRO A 20 -1.04 0.29 -14.91
CA PRO A 20 -1.95 1.46 -14.87
C PRO A 20 -3.41 1.08 -14.62
N LEU A 21 -3.92 0.04 -15.25
CA LEU A 21 -5.30 -0.41 -15.06
C LEU A 21 -5.52 -1.04 -13.70
N GLU A 22 -4.57 -1.82 -13.21
CA GLU A 22 -4.60 -2.40 -11.86
C GLU A 22 -4.68 -1.29 -10.81
N TRP A 23 -3.89 -0.24 -10.97
CA TRP A 23 -3.90 0.92 -10.08
C TRP A 23 -5.26 1.63 -10.09
N ARG A 24 -5.80 1.95 -11.27
CA ARG A 24 -7.11 2.58 -11.41
C ARG A 24 -8.23 1.75 -10.80
N THR A 25 -8.16 0.43 -10.94
CA THR A 25 -9.13 -0.50 -10.38
C THR A 25 -9.09 -0.46 -8.86
N LEU A 26 -7.90 -0.45 -8.29
CA LEU A 26 -7.71 -0.36 -6.83
C LEU A 26 -8.23 0.98 -6.28
N GLU A 27 -7.95 2.09 -6.96
CA GLU A 27 -8.47 3.41 -6.59
C GLU A 27 -10.01 3.44 -6.60
N ALA A 28 -10.62 2.83 -7.60
CA ALA A 28 -12.08 2.73 -7.69
C ALA A 28 -12.68 1.93 -6.52
N LEU A 29 -12.01 0.87 -6.10
CA LEU A 29 -12.43 0.08 -4.94
C LEU A 29 -12.31 0.86 -3.63
N TRP A 30 -11.22 1.61 -3.44
CA TRP A 30 -11.09 2.47 -2.25
C TRP A 30 -12.16 3.56 -2.20
N ALA A 31 -12.49 4.14 -3.34
CA ALA A 31 -13.52 5.20 -3.42
C ALA A 31 -14.92 4.70 -3.05
N ARG A 32 -15.22 3.43 -3.27
CA ARG A 32 -16.53 2.84 -2.96
C ARG A 32 -16.75 2.54 -1.48
N GLU A 33 -15.69 2.29 -0.74
CA GLU A 33 -15.73 1.87 0.67
C GLU A 33 -16.55 0.59 0.94
N GLN A 34 -16.95 -0.12 -0.12
CA GLN A 34 -17.72 -1.37 -0.05
C GLN A 34 -17.15 -2.39 -1.03
N PRO A 35 -17.29 -3.69 -0.74
CA PRO A 35 -16.97 -4.71 -1.72
C PRO A 35 -17.74 -4.52 -3.02
N ALA A 36 -17.13 -4.88 -4.13
CA ALA A 36 -17.73 -4.71 -5.45
C ALA A 36 -17.44 -5.91 -6.35
N SER A 37 -18.44 -6.25 -7.18
CA SER A 37 -18.27 -7.20 -8.28
C SER A 37 -17.70 -6.51 -9.51
N VAL A 38 -17.34 -7.31 -10.52
CA VAL A 38 -16.95 -6.76 -11.84
C VAL A 38 -18.08 -5.90 -12.40
N ARG A 39 -19.33 -6.37 -12.28
CA ARG A 39 -20.51 -5.65 -12.75
C ARG A 39 -20.69 -4.30 -12.07
N ASP A 40 -20.39 -4.22 -10.78
CA ASP A 40 -20.47 -2.96 -10.02
C ASP A 40 -19.44 -1.95 -10.48
N LEU A 41 -18.26 -2.41 -10.90
CA LEU A 41 -17.13 -1.57 -11.27
C LEU A 41 -17.12 -1.19 -12.75
N ILE A 42 -17.73 -1.98 -13.63
CA ILE A 42 -17.59 -1.80 -15.09
C ILE A 42 -18.06 -0.43 -15.57
N ASN A 43 -19.05 0.15 -14.91
CA ASN A 43 -19.57 1.48 -15.25
C ASN A 43 -18.55 2.60 -15.02
N ALA A 44 -17.59 2.40 -14.14
CA ALA A 44 -16.49 3.34 -13.92
C ALA A 44 -15.39 3.22 -14.99
N PHE A 45 -15.45 2.21 -15.84
CA PHE A 45 -14.46 1.92 -16.88
C PHE A 45 -15.13 1.71 -18.25
N PRO A 46 -15.80 2.75 -18.81
CA PRO A 46 -16.56 2.60 -20.04
C PRO A 46 -15.71 2.20 -21.25
N GLU A 47 -14.41 2.47 -21.22
CA GLU A 47 -13.46 2.13 -22.27
C GLU A 47 -12.88 0.71 -22.14
N ILE A 48 -13.17 -0.01 -21.04
CA ILE A 48 -12.59 -1.31 -20.73
C ILE A 48 -13.63 -2.42 -20.94
N ALA A 49 -13.21 -3.51 -21.61
CA ALA A 49 -14.05 -4.69 -21.76
C ALA A 49 -14.27 -5.39 -20.41
N TYR A 50 -15.44 -5.97 -20.22
CA TYR A 50 -15.80 -6.73 -19.01
C TYR A 50 -14.75 -7.81 -18.67
N THR A 51 -14.33 -8.59 -19.65
CA THR A 51 -13.33 -9.65 -19.47
C THR A 51 -11.97 -9.10 -19.07
N THR A 52 -11.59 -7.93 -19.58
CA THR A 52 -10.34 -7.26 -19.19
C THR A 52 -10.38 -6.83 -17.73
N LEU A 53 -11.47 -6.23 -17.27
CA LEU A 53 -11.64 -5.85 -15.88
C LEU A 53 -11.68 -7.07 -14.96
N MET A 54 -12.36 -8.13 -15.36
CA MET A 54 -12.40 -9.40 -14.65
C MET A 54 -11.00 -9.99 -14.44
N THR A 55 -10.19 -10.01 -15.51
CA THR A 55 -8.80 -10.48 -15.46
C THR A 55 -7.94 -9.59 -14.56
N THR A 56 -8.14 -8.29 -14.60
CA THR A 56 -7.42 -7.33 -13.76
C THR A 56 -7.70 -7.56 -12.28
N LEU A 57 -8.96 -7.75 -11.92
CA LEU A 57 -9.37 -8.06 -10.54
C LEU A 57 -8.81 -9.40 -10.06
N ASP A 58 -8.82 -10.42 -10.91
CA ASP A 58 -8.23 -11.72 -10.60
C ASP A 58 -6.71 -11.60 -10.37
N ARG A 59 -6.01 -10.82 -11.17
CA ARG A 59 -4.57 -10.56 -10.98
C ARG A 59 -4.29 -9.85 -9.66
N LEU A 60 -5.07 -8.83 -9.32
CA LEU A 60 -4.93 -8.12 -8.05
C LEU A 60 -5.18 -9.04 -6.86
N HIS A 61 -6.15 -9.94 -6.98
CA HIS A 61 -6.40 -10.98 -5.98
C HIS A 61 -5.19 -11.93 -5.84
N ARG A 62 -4.63 -12.40 -6.93
CA ARG A 62 -3.45 -13.27 -6.93
C ARG A 62 -2.22 -12.61 -6.37
N LYS A 63 -2.07 -11.31 -6.58
CA LYS A 63 -0.98 -10.51 -5.99
C LYS A 63 -1.17 -10.24 -4.49
N GLY A 64 -2.31 -10.63 -3.91
CA GLY A 64 -2.60 -10.39 -2.50
C GLY A 64 -3.08 -8.96 -2.19
N VAL A 65 -3.34 -8.14 -3.19
CA VAL A 65 -3.85 -6.77 -3.03
C VAL A 65 -5.33 -6.75 -2.69
N LEU A 66 -6.08 -7.69 -3.25
CA LEU A 66 -7.51 -7.83 -3.01
C LEU A 66 -7.84 -9.15 -2.34
N ALA A 67 -8.83 -9.12 -1.47
CA ALA A 67 -9.59 -10.30 -1.06
C ALA A 67 -10.85 -10.42 -1.89
N ARG A 68 -11.39 -11.62 -2.00
CA ARG A 68 -12.67 -11.86 -2.67
C ARG A 68 -13.48 -12.92 -1.95
N ASP A 69 -14.79 -12.72 -1.94
CA ASP A 69 -15.76 -13.69 -1.45
C ASP A 69 -16.79 -13.97 -2.53
N LYS A 70 -17.19 -15.22 -2.66
CA LYS A 70 -18.23 -15.59 -3.63
C LYS A 70 -19.61 -15.29 -3.04
N GLN A 71 -20.39 -14.49 -3.76
CA GLN A 71 -21.80 -14.24 -3.45
C GLN A 71 -22.66 -14.67 -4.65
N GLY A 72 -23.39 -15.77 -4.51
CA GLY A 72 -24.10 -16.37 -5.63
C GLY A 72 -23.12 -16.82 -6.71
N ARG A 73 -23.24 -16.25 -7.92
CA ARG A 73 -22.35 -16.56 -9.06
C ARG A 73 -21.25 -15.55 -9.26
N ALA A 74 -21.22 -14.49 -8.45
CA ALA A 74 -20.26 -13.41 -8.58
C ALA A 74 -19.24 -13.41 -7.44
N PHE A 75 -18.01 -12.99 -7.75
CA PHE A 75 -17.03 -12.63 -6.75
C PHE A 75 -17.21 -11.18 -6.34
N MET A 76 -17.17 -10.93 -5.04
CA MET A 76 -17.12 -9.59 -4.45
C MET A 76 -15.70 -9.31 -3.99
N TYR A 77 -15.11 -8.27 -4.53
CA TYR A 77 -13.73 -7.88 -4.27
C TYR A 77 -13.65 -6.74 -3.27
N ARG A 78 -12.66 -6.78 -2.40
CA ARG A 78 -12.35 -5.70 -1.46
C ARG A 78 -10.84 -5.53 -1.31
N PRO A 79 -10.34 -4.32 -1.08
CA PRO A 79 -8.91 -4.13 -0.80
C PRO A 79 -8.49 -4.80 0.50
N ASN A 80 -7.31 -5.42 0.49
CA ASN A 80 -6.67 -5.96 1.70
C ASN A 80 -6.03 -4.87 2.57
N PHE A 81 -5.86 -3.66 2.01
CA PHE A 81 -5.17 -2.55 2.66
C PHE A 81 -5.96 -1.28 2.44
N THR A 82 -5.88 -0.36 3.41
CA THR A 82 -6.31 1.02 3.16
C THR A 82 -5.35 1.70 2.19
N ARG A 83 -5.79 2.79 1.57
CA ARG A 83 -4.91 3.59 0.72
C ARG A 83 -3.67 4.06 1.49
N SER A 84 -3.86 4.51 2.72
CA SER A 84 -2.76 4.96 3.59
C SER A 84 -1.75 3.86 3.87
N GLU A 85 -2.22 2.66 4.22
CA GLU A 85 -1.35 1.50 4.43
C GLU A 85 -0.59 1.11 3.16
N PHE A 86 -1.25 1.16 2.01
CA PHE A 86 -0.64 0.84 0.73
C PHE A 86 0.44 1.85 0.35
N ASP A 87 0.17 3.15 0.49
CA ASP A 87 1.12 4.21 0.22
C ASP A 87 2.35 4.12 1.15
N ALA A 88 2.13 3.85 2.43
CA ALA A 88 3.20 3.64 3.40
C ALA A 88 4.07 2.42 3.04
N ALA A 89 3.46 1.33 2.60
CA ALA A 89 4.19 0.13 2.18
C ALA A 89 5.03 0.36 0.91
N ARG A 90 4.50 1.14 -0.05
CA ARG A 90 5.25 1.55 -1.23
C ARG A 90 6.46 2.40 -0.87
N ALA A 91 6.28 3.38 0.00
CA ALA A 91 7.36 4.23 0.48
C ALA A 91 8.43 3.41 1.22
N ALA A 92 8.02 2.51 2.11
CA ALA A 92 8.94 1.62 2.83
C ALA A 92 9.74 0.71 1.88
N SER A 93 9.09 0.17 0.84
CA SER A 93 9.75 -0.65 -0.19
C SER A 93 10.81 0.16 -0.95
N ALA A 94 10.49 1.39 -1.33
CA ALA A 94 11.44 2.29 -2.00
C ALA A 94 12.64 2.63 -1.12
N VAL A 95 12.42 2.88 0.17
CA VAL A 95 13.49 3.14 1.14
C VAL A 95 14.40 1.92 1.28
N ARG A 96 13.84 0.71 1.41
CA ARG A 96 14.63 -0.53 1.49
C ARG A 96 15.48 -0.74 0.24
N ALA A 97 14.93 -0.51 -0.94
CA ALA A 97 15.66 -0.62 -2.19
C ALA A 97 16.84 0.37 -2.25
N ALA A 98 16.63 1.60 -1.80
CA ALA A 98 17.69 2.61 -1.71
C ALA A 98 18.81 2.19 -0.74
N VAL A 99 18.45 1.63 0.42
CA VAL A 99 19.41 1.10 1.39
C VAL A 99 20.22 -0.06 0.80
N GLU A 100 19.55 -0.99 0.13
CA GLU A 100 20.19 -2.17 -0.47
C GLU A 100 21.10 -1.81 -1.64
N SER A 101 20.90 -0.67 -2.30
CA SER A 101 21.75 -0.22 -3.40
C SER A 101 23.16 0.18 -2.96
N GLY A 102 23.39 0.39 -1.67
CA GLY A 102 24.70 0.71 -1.10
C GLY A 102 25.20 2.12 -1.34
N GLY A 103 24.38 3.01 -1.89
CA GLY A 103 24.72 4.42 -2.08
C GLY A 103 24.62 5.24 -0.79
N SER A 104 25.00 6.52 -0.87
CA SER A 104 24.81 7.44 0.25
C SER A 104 23.35 7.71 0.52
N LEU A 105 22.93 7.56 1.77
CA LEU A 105 21.55 7.78 2.23
C LEU A 105 21.33 9.21 2.76
N THR A 106 22.37 10.01 2.88
CA THR A 106 22.27 11.36 3.44
C THR A 106 21.26 12.25 2.70
N PRO A 107 21.21 12.26 1.35
CA PRO A 107 20.19 13.04 0.63
C PRO A 107 18.77 12.57 0.91
N LEU A 108 18.55 11.28 1.03
CA LEU A 108 17.24 10.69 1.36
C LEU A 108 16.80 11.12 2.77
N VAL A 109 17.67 10.99 3.76
CA VAL A 109 17.39 11.37 5.14
C VAL A 109 17.09 12.87 5.25
N SER A 110 17.87 13.72 4.60
CA SER A 110 17.62 15.16 4.59
C SER A 110 16.27 15.51 3.95
N CYS A 111 15.96 14.89 2.81
CA CYS A 111 14.68 15.09 2.13
C CYS A 111 13.50 14.67 3.02
N LEU A 112 13.62 13.55 3.72
CA LEU A 112 12.58 13.08 4.64
C LEU A 112 12.34 14.05 5.79
N VAL A 113 13.40 14.52 6.43
CA VAL A 113 13.32 15.48 7.54
C VAL A 113 12.69 16.80 7.08
N ASP A 114 13.12 17.32 5.94
CA ASP A 114 12.57 18.56 5.37
C ASP A 114 11.07 18.39 5.05
N ALA A 115 10.70 17.32 4.37
CA ALA A 115 9.32 17.05 4.00
C ALA A 115 8.38 16.88 5.21
N VAL A 116 8.85 16.24 6.26
CA VAL A 116 8.12 16.08 7.52
C VAL A 116 8.02 17.41 8.26
N GLY A 117 9.14 18.14 8.37
CA GLY A 117 9.20 19.41 9.09
C GLY A 117 8.31 20.49 8.50
N ASP A 118 8.19 20.52 7.16
CA ASP A 118 7.34 21.49 6.46
C ASP A 118 5.84 21.23 6.65
N ARG A 119 5.47 20.00 6.94
CA ARG A 119 4.08 19.60 7.05
C ARG A 119 3.53 19.61 8.46
N ASP A 120 4.28 19.12 9.42
CA ASP A 120 3.77 18.86 10.75
C ASP A 120 4.90 18.77 11.78
N ARG A 121 4.91 19.75 12.70
CA ARG A 121 5.88 19.78 13.80
C ARG A 121 5.76 18.59 14.74
N ASP A 122 4.52 18.14 15.01
CA ASP A 122 4.28 17.02 15.90
C ASP A 122 4.87 15.73 15.31
N LEU A 123 4.79 15.57 14.00
CA LEU A 123 5.37 14.44 13.29
C LEU A 123 6.90 14.48 13.33
N LEU A 124 7.50 15.67 13.29
CA LEU A 124 8.94 15.82 13.45
C LEU A 124 9.40 15.43 14.86
N ASP A 125 8.64 15.81 15.89
CA ASP A 125 8.90 15.42 17.27
C ASP A 125 8.77 13.88 17.46
N GLU A 126 7.78 13.27 16.81
CA GLU A 126 7.61 11.83 16.78
C GLU A 126 8.80 11.14 16.12
N LEU A 127 9.28 11.67 15.00
CA LEU A 127 10.46 11.16 14.31
C LEU A 127 11.70 11.22 15.22
N GLU A 128 11.91 12.33 15.92
CA GLU A 128 13.00 12.48 16.89
C GLU A 128 12.93 11.42 18.00
N ALA A 129 11.74 11.20 18.54
CA ALA A 129 11.51 10.18 19.59
C ALA A 129 11.80 8.75 19.07
N LEU A 130 11.40 8.43 17.85
CA LEU A 130 11.67 7.13 17.22
C LEU A 130 13.16 6.91 16.98
N VAL A 131 13.86 7.94 16.53
CA VAL A 131 15.32 7.88 16.33
C VAL A 131 16.03 7.66 17.66
N ALA A 132 15.66 8.39 18.71
CA ALA A 132 16.23 8.25 20.04
C ALA A 132 16.01 6.82 20.61
N ALA A 133 14.80 6.29 20.46
CA ALA A 133 14.46 4.94 20.89
C ALA A 133 15.32 3.89 20.17
N ARG A 134 15.49 4.03 18.85
CA ARG A 134 16.31 3.11 18.05
C ARG A 134 17.78 3.18 18.42
N GLN A 135 18.31 4.36 18.67
CA GLN A 135 19.68 4.54 19.13
C GLN A 135 19.92 3.87 20.50
N ALA A 136 18.96 4.00 21.42
CA ALA A 136 19.02 3.33 22.73
C ALA A 136 19.04 1.80 22.60
N GLU A 137 18.20 1.23 21.74
CA GLU A 137 18.20 -0.21 21.45
C GLU A 137 19.56 -0.70 20.92
N LEU A 138 20.13 0.05 19.98
CA LEU A 138 21.43 -0.31 19.38
C LEU A 138 22.57 -0.24 20.38
N LYS A 139 22.53 0.71 21.31
CA LYS A 139 23.50 0.81 22.39
C LYS A 139 23.41 -0.36 23.38
N SER A 140 22.18 -0.80 23.69
CA SER A 140 21.96 -1.91 24.61
C SER A 140 22.38 -3.27 24.04
N LYS A 141 22.45 -3.39 22.71
CA LYS A 141 22.85 -4.63 22.01
C LYS A 141 24.37 -4.72 21.75
N ARG A 142 25.11 -3.68 22.02
CA ARG A 142 26.60 -3.76 21.94
C ARG A 142 27.13 -4.58 23.09
N PRO A 143 27.98 -5.59 22.81
CA PRO A 143 28.66 -6.35 23.87
C PRO A 143 29.61 -5.49 24.66
#